data_e6ab72782ccd2c0f56cf1f3843e1ef66
#
_entry.id   e6ab72782ccd2c0f56cf1f3843e1ef66
#
_cell.length_a   1.000
_cell.length_b   1.000
_cell.length_c   1.000
_cell.angle_alpha   90.00
_cell.angle_beta   90.00
_cell.angle_gamma   90.00
#
_symmetry.space_group_name_H-M   'P 1'
#
loop_
_entity.id
_entity.type
_entity.pdbx_description
1 polymer ?
#
loop_
_entity_poly.entity_id
_entity_poly.type
_entity_poly.pdbx_seq_one_letter_code
_entity_poly.pdbx_strand_id
1 'polypeptide(L)'
;MRKGIRYDLMHKILCLIASVWSFGFLAACSIPTYTAGEVPYVPTPMNVVDRMLALAEIKPGDVVYDLGSGDGRIIIEAAKRYGVRGVGIEIDPDLVAKARNNAFRENVEELVEFRAQDALTVNVSEATVVTLYMLPEFNAKLRPTFDNELRPGARVVSHDFEIGGWTPIRTEKIKGDLLHDHTIYLFRVNAGSR
;
A
#
# COMPACT_ATOMS: atom_id res chain seq x y z
N MET A 1 19.43 71.06 -31.08
CA MET A 1 19.31 69.67 -31.64
C MET A 1 20.18 68.72 -30.88
N ARG A 2 19.78 68.24 -29.68
CA ARG A 2 20.46 67.16 -28.93
C ARG A 2 19.58 66.67 -27.73
N LYS A 3 18.32 66.29 -27.97
CA LYS A 3 17.47 65.70 -26.91
C LYS A 3 16.71 64.40 -27.31
N GLY A 4 16.88 63.93 -28.57
CA GLY A 4 16.13 62.80 -29.10
C GLY A 4 16.74 61.35 -28.92
N ILE A 5 18.06 61.31 -28.64
CA ILE A 5 18.79 60.00 -28.70
C ILE A 5 18.80 59.24 -27.39
N ARG A 6 18.42 59.86 -26.26
CA ARG A 6 18.47 59.17 -24.94
C ARG A 6 17.26 58.37 -24.61
N TYR A 7 16.10 58.62 -25.21
CA TYR A 7 14.85 57.89 -24.93
C TYR A 7 14.76 56.55 -25.68
N ASP A 8 15.39 56.47 -26.86
CA ASP A 8 15.35 55.27 -27.70
C ASP A 8 16.22 54.15 -27.14
N LEU A 9 17.32 54.46 -26.49
CA LEU A 9 18.22 53.49 -25.85
C LEU A 9 17.64 52.91 -24.55
N MET A 10 16.91 53.73 -23.78
CA MET A 10 16.25 53.28 -22.55
C MET A 10 15.07 52.35 -22.84
N HIS A 11 14.30 52.62 -23.91
CA HIS A 11 13.18 51.73 -24.31
C HIS A 11 13.68 50.39 -24.82
N LYS A 12 14.79 50.34 -25.54
CA LYS A 12 15.38 49.08 -26.01
C LYS A 12 15.98 48.25 -24.90
N ILE A 13 16.51 48.86 -23.85
CA ILE A 13 17.02 48.16 -22.66
C ILE A 13 15.86 47.67 -21.80
N LEU A 14 14.75 48.41 -21.68
CA LEU A 14 13.57 47.99 -20.93
C LEU A 14 12.84 46.80 -21.62
N CYS A 15 12.80 46.78 -22.96
CA CYS A 15 12.22 45.64 -23.70
C CYS A 15 13.10 44.39 -23.65
N LEU A 16 14.41 44.50 -23.49
CA LEU A 16 15.32 43.37 -23.36
C LEU A 16 15.27 42.75 -21.96
N ILE A 17 14.92 43.50 -20.94
CA ILE A 17 14.77 42.96 -19.56
C ILE A 17 13.41 42.31 -19.37
N ALA A 18 12.37 42.75 -20.07
CA ALA A 18 11.03 42.13 -19.99
C ALA A 18 10.93 40.75 -20.68
N SER A 19 11.83 40.43 -21.61
CA SER A 19 11.83 39.17 -22.35
C SER A 19 12.57 38.02 -21.65
N VAL A 20 13.28 38.28 -20.56
CA VAL A 20 14.05 37.26 -19.81
C VAL A 20 13.27 36.70 -18.63
N TRP A 21 12.12 37.28 -18.25
CA TRP A 21 11.33 36.84 -17.07
C TRP A 21 10.11 35.96 -17.40
N SER A 22 9.94 35.51 -18.65
CA SER A 22 8.81 34.66 -19.05
C SER A 22 9.18 33.19 -19.28
N PHE A 23 10.38 32.76 -18.89
CA PHE A 23 10.64 31.34 -18.71
C PHE A 23 10.21 30.93 -17.26
N GLY A 24 8.91 30.99 -17.03
CA GLY A 24 8.30 30.34 -15.88
C GLY A 24 8.65 28.86 -15.93
N PHE A 25 9.46 28.45 -14.99
CA PHE A 25 9.74 27.07 -14.65
C PHE A 25 8.40 26.42 -14.27
N LEU A 26 7.66 25.93 -15.26
CA LEU A 26 6.67 24.88 -15.05
C LEU A 26 7.47 23.63 -14.68
N ALA A 27 7.89 23.55 -13.41
CA ALA A 27 8.22 22.28 -12.82
C ALA A 27 6.94 21.46 -12.89
N ALA A 28 6.77 20.71 -13.99
CA ALA A 28 5.80 19.64 -14.04
C ALA A 28 6.15 18.73 -12.89
N CYS A 29 5.38 18.80 -11.81
CA CYS A 29 5.36 17.80 -10.76
C CYS A 29 4.90 16.53 -11.46
N SER A 30 5.85 15.77 -12.02
CA SER A 30 5.57 14.44 -12.56
C SER A 30 5.17 13.60 -11.37
N ILE A 31 3.88 13.41 -11.19
CA ILE A 31 3.37 12.37 -10.28
C ILE A 31 3.93 11.07 -10.85
N PRO A 32 4.75 10.32 -10.10
CA PRO A 32 5.27 9.06 -10.61
C PRO A 32 4.09 8.14 -10.92
N THR A 33 3.91 7.83 -12.19
CA THR A 33 2.97 6.80 -12.64
C THR A 33 3.66 5.47 -12.42
N TYR A 34 3.31 4.78 -11.36
CA TYR A 34 3.78 3.42 -11.11
C TYR A 34 3.10 2.46 -12.09
N THR A 35 3.88 1.72 -12.87
CA THR A 35 3.40 0.57 -13.64
C THR A 35 3.14 -0.61 -12.70
N ALA A 36 2.26 -1.54 -13.08
CA ALA A 36 2.01 -2.76 -12.31
C ALA A 36 3.31 -3.59 -12.23
N GLY A 37 4.01 -3.52 -11.11
CA GLY A 37 5.37 -4.05 -10.88
C GLY A 37 6.33 -3.07 -10.23
N GLU A 38 5.96 -1.78 -10.14
CA GLU A 38 6.78 -0.72 -9.53
C GLU A 38 6.16 -0.14 -8.26
N VAL A 39 5.37 -0.92 -7.53
CA VAL A 39 4.92 -0.49 -6.20
C VAL A 39 6.16 -0.57 -5.29
N PRO A 40 6.64 0.57 -4.74
CA PRO A 40 7.83 0.55 -3.91
C PRO A 40 7.56 -0.28 -2.65
N TYR A 41 8.53 -1.09 -2.25
CA TYR A 41 8.46 -1.78 -0.98
C TYR A 41 8.54 -0.75 0.17
N VAL A 42 7.42 -0.53 0.85
CA VAL A 42 7.33 0.29 2.05
C VAL A 42 6.83 -0.59 3.20
N PRO A 43 7.68 -0.90 4.16
CA PRO A 43 7.30 -1.81 5.23
C PRO A 43 6.32 -1.14 6.21
N THR A 44 5.19 -1.78 6.50
CA THR A 44 4.24 -1.35 7.53
C THR A 44 4.93 -1.26 8.90
N PRO A 45 4.87 -0.14 9.62
CA PRO A 45 5.45 -0.04 10.97
C PRO A 45 4.85 -1.08 11.93
N MET A 46 5.64 -1.61 12.87
CA MET A 46 5.20 -2.70 13.75
C MET A 46 4.01 -2.34 14.64
N ASN A 47 3.92 -1.09 15.12
CA ASN A 47 2.75 -0.62 15.85
C ASN A 47 1.47 -0.63 15.00
N VAL A 48 1.59 -0.42 13.69
CA VAL A 48 0.46 -0.53 12.74
C VAL A 48 0.13 -2.00 12.50
N VAL A 49 1.12 -2.87 12.31
CA VAL A 49 0.93 -4.33 12.21
C VAL A 49 0.15 -4.84 13.41
N ASP A 50 0.55 -4.46 14.62
CA ASP A 50 -0.12 -4.83 15.86
C ASP A 50 -1.61 -4.45 15.86
N ARG A 51 -1.91 -3.25 15.39
CA ARG A 51 -3.28 -2.75 15.32
C ARG A 51 -4.09 -3.40 14.22
N MET A 52 -3.48 -3.68 13.04
CA MET A 52 -4.13 -4.42 11.96
C MET A 52 -4.57 -5.81 12.41
N LEU A 53 -3.68 -6.56 13.06
CA LEU A 53 -3.98 -7.91 13.55
C LEU A 53 -5.02 -7.90 14.67
N ALA A 54 -4.97 -6.92 15.58
CA ALA A 54 -5.98 -6.74 16.63
C ALA A 54 -7.35 -6.37 16.03
N LEU A 55 -7.37 -5.46 15.04
CA LEU A 55 -8.59 -5.04 14.34
C LEU A 55 -9.24 -6.19 13.57
N ALA A 56 -8.42 -7.09 13.00
CA ALA A 56 -8.87 -8.29 12.31
C ALA A 56 -9.56 -9.30 13.25
N GLU A 57 -9.42 -9.17 14.57
CA GLU A 57 -9.98 -10.10 15.57
C GLU A 57 -9.64 -11.57 15.25
N ILE A 58 -8.33 -11.83 15.05
CA ILE A 58 -7.84 -13.15 14.66
C ILE A 58 -8.20 -14.20 15.71
N LYS A 59 -8.66 -15.36 15.25
CA LYS A 59 -9.14 -16.47 16.07
C LYS A 59 -8.42 -17.78 15.72
N PRO A 60 -8.35 -18.75 16.62
CA PRO A 60 -7.88 -20.08 16.28
C PRO A 60 -8.62 -20.65 15.06
N GLY A 61 -7.88 -21.20 14.11
CA GLY A 61 -8.40 -21.71 12.85
C GLY A 61 -8.50 -20.70 11.72
N ASP A 62 -8.20 -19.42 11.96
CA ASP A 62 -8.04 -18.45 10.88
C ASP A 62 -6.84 -18.79 9.99
N VAL A 63 -6.96 -18.38 8.71
CA VAL A 63 -5.87 -18.38 7.73
C VAL A 63 -5.69 -16.97 7.24
N VAL A 64 -4.52 -16.39 7.50
CA VAL A 64 -4.19 -15.00 7.17
C VAL A 64 -3.43 -14.96 5.85
N TYR A 65 -3.94 -14.22 4.88
CA TYR A 65 -3.24 -13.91 3.63
C TYR A 65 -2.77 -12.45 3.67
N ASP A 66 -1.52 -12.20 3.27
CA ASP A 66 -0.95 -10.86 3.15
C ASP A 66 -0.53 -10.62 1.71
N LEU A 67 -1.20 -9.68 1.03
CA LEU A 67 -0.99 -9.38 -0.38
C LEU A 67 0.00 -8.23 -0.54
N GLY A 68 1.18 -8.52 -1.12
CA GLY A 68 2.35 -7.65 -1.06
C GLY A 68 3.07 -7.79 0.29
N SER A 69 3.38 -9.04 0.66
CA SER A 69 3.83 -9.35 2.03
C SER A 69 5.24 -8.82 2.38
N GLY A 70 6.00 -8.36 1.40
CA GLY A 70 7.33 -7.82 1.61
C GLY A 70 8.24 -8.77 2.38
N ASP A 71 8.76 -8.31 3.51
CA ASP A 71 9.63 -9.10 4.40
C ASP A 71 8.88 -10.07 5.34
N GLY A 72 7.56 -10.23 5.15
CA GLY A 72 6.73 -11.19 5.86
C GLY A 72 6.27 -10.78 7.25
N ARG A 73 6.53 -9.53 7.68
CA ARG A 73 6.32 -9.10 9.07
C ARG A 73 4.90 -9.29 9.60
N ILE A 74 3.87 -9.04 8.78
CA ILE A 74 2.47 -9.19 9.19
C ILE A 74 2.13 -10.66 9.42
N ILE A 75 2.50 -11.53 8.49
CA ILE A 75 2.26 -12.97 8.57
C ILE A 75 3.03 -13.62 9.72
N ILE A 76 4.30 -13.23 9.90
CA ILE A 76 5.14 -13.72 10.99
C ILE A 76 4.54 -13.33 12.34
N GLU A 77 4.12 -12.07 12.50
CA GLU A 77 3.53 -11.58 13.74
C GLU A 77 2.17 -12.24 14.02
N ALA A 78 1.36 -12.50 12.99
CA ALA A 78 0.12 -13.26 13.12
C ALA A 78 0.38 -14.68 13.63
N ALA A 79 1.35 -15.38 13.06
CA ALA A 79 1.72 -16.72 13.49
C ALA A 79 2.25 -16.75 14.92
N LYS A 80 3.13 -15.81 15.28
CA LYS A 80 3.72 -15.72 16.64
C LYS A 80 2.67 -15.50 17.72
N ARG A 81 1.76 -14.56 17.50
CA ARG A 81 0.81 -14.13 18.54
C ARG A 81 -0.42 -15.03 18.65
N TYR A 82 -0.89 -15.51 17.53
CA TYR A 82 -2.18 -16.19 17.48
C TYR A 82 -2.07 -17.67 17.12
N GLY A 83 -0.88 -18.16 16.74
CA GLY A 83 -0.68 -19.56 16.36
C GLY A 83 -1.47 -19.96 15.11
N VAL A 84 -1.73 -19.01 14.22
CA VAL A 84 -2.54 -19.23 13.01
C VAL A 84 -1.65 -19.47 11.78
N ARG A 85 -2.22 -20.14 10.77
CA ARG A 85 -1.57 -20.28 9.46
C ARG A 85 -1.54 -18.94 8.73
N GLY A 86 -0.44 -18.68 8.04
CA GLY A 86 -0.28 -17.48 7.24
C GLY A 86 0.30 -17.76 5.86
N VAL A 87 -0.15 -17.00 4.86
CA VAL A 87 0.34 -17.04 3.48
C VAL A 87 0.69 -15.63 3.04
N GLY A 88 1.97 -15.39 2.77
CA GLY A 88 2.46 -14.14 2.21
C GLY A 88 2.64 -14.27 0.69
N ILE A 89 2.05 -13.34 -0.04
CA ILE A 89 2.18 -13.23 -1.50
C ILE A 89 3.03 -12.01 -1.82
N GLU A 90 4.14 -12.23 -2.51
CA GLU A 90 5.09 -11.17 -2.86
C GLU A 90 5.65 -11.44 -4.25
N ILE A 91 5.73 -10.42 -5.07
CA ILE A 91 6.21 -10.55 -6.44
C ILE A 91 7.74 -10.58 -6.54
N ASP A 92 8.41 -9.92 -5.58
CA ASP A 92 9.87 -9.86 -5.52
C ASP A 92 10.45 -11.12 -4.84
N PRO A 93 11.19 -11.99 -5.57
CA PRO A 93 11.76 -13.20 -5.03
C PRO A 93 12.79 -12.96 -3.92
N ASP A 94 13.47 -11.82 -3.91
CA ASP A 94 14.45 -11.47 -2.88
C ASP A 94 13.75 -11.14 -1.56
N LEU A 95 12.59 -10.44 -1.63
CA LEU A 95 11.74 -10.21 -0.46
C LEU A 95 11.12 -11.51 0.04
N VAL A 96 10.70 -12.42 -0.84
CA VAL A 96 10.23 -13.76 -0.44
C VAL A 96 11.33 -14.54 0.30
N ALA A 97 12.56 -14.52 -0.20
CA ALA A 97 13.69 -15.17 0.47
C ALA A 97 13.97 -14.53 1.85
N LYS A 98 13.89 -13.22 1.94
CA LYS A 98 14.00 -12.47 3.20
C LYS A 98 12.89 -12.86 4.19
N ALA A 99 11.65 -12.94 3.73
CA ALA A 99 10.49 -13.30 4.56
C ALA A 99 10.63 -14.72 5.14
N ARG A 100 11.07 -15.69 4.32
CA ARG A 100 11.35 -17.06 4.77
C ARG A 100 12.45 -17.12 5.83
N ASN A 101 13.53 -16.35 5.63
CA ASN A 101 14.60 -16.26 6.61
C ASN A 101 14.15 -15.59 7.93
N ASN A 102 13.29 -14.57 7.83
CA ASN A 102 12.70 -13.95 9.00
C ASN A 102 11.79 -14.94 9.76
N ALA A 103 10.96 -15.72 9.07
CA ALA A 103 10.09 -16.72 9.68
C ALA A 103 10.90 -17.79 10.41
N PHE A 104 11.99 -18.27 9.81
CA PHE A 104 12.92 -19.21 10.44
C PHE A 104 13.54 -18.65 11.73
N ARG A 105 14.01 -17.39 11.71
CA ARG A 105 14.56 -16.74 12.91
C ARG A 105 13.56 -16.58 14.05
N GLU A 106 12.30 -16.45 13.70
CA GLU A 106 11.20 -16.29 14.66
C GLU A 106 10.53 -17.62 15.05
N ASN A 107 11.04 -18.77 14.53
CA ASN A 107 10.55 -20.13 14.78
C ASN A 107 9.06 -20.32 14.46
N VAL A 108 8.61 -19.75 13.33
CA VAL A 108 7.23 -19.87 12.84
C VAL A 108 7.14 -20.42 11.41
N GLU A 109 8.23 -20.90 10.84
CA GLU A 109 8.32 -21.42 9.46
C GLU A 109 7.32 -22.55 9.17
N GLU A 110 6.94 -23.34 10.17
CA GLU A 110 5.94 -24.40 10.03
C GLU A 110 4.49 -23.87 9.93
N LEU A 111 4.26 -22.63 10.34
CA LEU A 111 2.94 -22.00 10.31
C LEU A 111 2.75 -21.10 9.09
N VAL A 112 3.81 -20.71 8.41
CA VAL A 112 3.76 -19.69 7.37
C VAL A 112 4.33 -20.18 6.03
N GLU A 113 3.73 -19.68 4.94
CA GLU A 113 4.19 -19.94 3.58
C GLU A 113 4.39 -18.58 2.87
N PHE A 114 5.49 -18.43 2.13
CA PHE A 114 5.73 -17.27 1.28
C PHE A 114 5.90 -17.69 -0.18
N ARG A 115 5.08 -17.10 -1.06
CA ARG A 115 5.01 -17.42 -2.49
C ARG A 115 5.50 -16.22 -3.31
N ALA A 116 6.45 -16.50 -4.24
CA ALA A 116 6.82 -15.55 -5.27
C ALA A 116 5.73 -15.53 -6.36
N GLN A 117 4.74 -14.65 -6.22
CA GLN A 117 3.54 -14.64 -7.07
C GLN A 117 2.96 -13.22 -7.16
N ASP A 118 2.39 -12.89 -8.33
CA ASP A 118 1.57 -11.68 -8.48
C ASP A 118 0.27 -11.83 -7.68
N ALA A 119 0.02 -10.88 -6.78
CA ALA A 119 -1.16 -10.85 -5.93
C ALA A 119 -2.49 -10.79 -6.70
N LEU A 120 -2.47 -10.31 -7.96
CA LEU A 120 -3.65 -10.30 -8.84
C LEU A 120 -4.02 -11.69 -9.37
N THR A 121 -3.14 -12.68 -9.23
CA THR A 121 -3.34 -14.05 -9.76
C THR A 121 -3.53 -15.10 -8.66
N VAL A 122 -3.48 -14.69 -7.38
CA VAL A 122 -3.59 -15.62 -6.27
C VAL A 122 -5.04 -16.01 -6.00
N ASN A 123 -5.27 -17.30 -5.71
CA ASN A 123 -6.54 -17.76 -5.17
C ASN A 123 -6.59 -17.50 -3.66
N VAL A 124 -7.57 -16.71 -3.20
CA VAL A 124 -7.74 -16.32 -1.79
C VAL A 124 -8.91 -17.05 -1.10
N SER A 125 -9.46 -18.07 -1.72
CA SER A 125 -10.68 -18.78 -1.22
C SER A 125 -10.50 -19.46 0.14
N GLU A 126 -9.26 -19.75 0.54
CA GLU A 126 -8.95 -20.30 1.87
C GLU A 126 -8.79 -19.20 2.94
N ALA A 127 -8.58 -17.95 2.53
CA ALA A 127 -8.35 -16.85 3.45
C ALA A 127 -9.60 -16.57 4.30
N THR A 128 -9.41 -16.45 5.60
CA THR A 128 -10.42 -15.91 6.53
C THR A 128 -10.11 -14.48 6.93
N VAL A 129 -8.84 -14.08 6.79
CA VAL A 129 -8.34 -12.73 6.95
C VAL A 129 -7.42 -12.41 5.79
N VAL A 130 -7.59 -11.24 5.20
CA VAL A 130 -6.64 -10.68 4.21
C VAL A 130 -6.11 -9.37 4.75
N THR A 131 -4.79 -9.17 4.66
CA THR A 131 -4.13 -7.90 4.94
C THR A 131 -3.48 -7.35 3.68
N LEU A 132 -3.44 -6.03 3.54
CA LEU A 132 -2.79 -5.37 2.40
C LEU A 132 -2.36 -3.94 2.74
N TYR A 133 -1.24 -3.52 2.13
CA TYR A 133 -0.80 -2.13 2.08
C TYR A 133 -0.47 -1.79 0.62
N MET A 134 -1.51 -1.58 -0.17
CA MET A 134 -1.40 -1.41 -1.61
C MET A 134 -2.12 -0.15 -2.05
N LEU A 135 -1.64 0.48 -3.12
CA LEU A 135 -2.22 1.70 -3.67
C LEU A 135 -3.69 1.51 -4.09
N PRO A 136 -4.50 2.57 -4.12
CA PRO A 136 -5.93 2.50 -4.44
C PRO A 136 -6.23 1.79 -5.76
N GLU A 137 -5.40 2.03 -6.79
CA GLU A 137 -5.57 1.42 -8.12
C GLU A 137 -5.33 -0.09 -8.07
N PHE A 138 -4.43 -0.55 -7.21
CA PHE A 138 -4.18 -1.97 -7.02
C PHE A 138 -5.32 -2.61 -6.21
N ASN A 139 -5.78 -1.95 -5.15
CA ASN A 139 -6.95 -2.38 -4.38
C ASN A 139 -8.19 -2.54 -5.26
N ALA A 140 -8.39 -1.62 -6.22
CA ALA A 140 -9.49 -1.70 -7.20
C ALA A 140 -9.38 -2.94 -8.11
N LYS A 141 -8.15 -3.35 -8.48
CA LYS A 141 -7.93 -4.57 -9.27
C LYS A 141 -8.13 -5.85 -8.46
N LEU A 142 -7.82 -5.85 -7.16
CA LEU A 142 -8.02 -7.00 -6.26
C LEU A 142 -9.49 -7.22 -5.91
N ARG A 143 -10.30 -6.17 -5.92
CA ARG A 143 -11.69 -6.23 -5.49
C ARG A 143 -12.52 -7.35 -6.16
N PRO A 144 -12.51 -7.56 -7.49
CA PRO A 144 -13.24 -8.67 -8.12
C PRO A 144 -12.86 -10.05 -7.57
N THR A 145 -11.56 -10.26 -7.25
CA THR A 145 -11.08 -11.49 -6.62
C THR A 145 -11.69 -11.65 -5.23
N PHE A 146 -11.72 -10.59 -4.42
CA PHE A 146 -12.32 -10.63 -3.10
C PHE A 146 -13.84 -10.89 -3.15
N ASP A 147 -14.55 -10.23 -4.06
CA ASP A 147 -15.99 -10.40 -4.25
C ASP A 147 -16.36 -11.83 -4.66
N ASN A 148 -15.51 -12.49 -5.46
CA ASN A 148 -15.79 -13.82 -6.02
C ASN A 148 -15.27 -14.99 -5.16
N GLU A 149 -14.12 -14.83 -4.50
CA GLU A 149 -13.42 -15.94 -3.87
C GLU A 149 -13.52 -15.95 -2.35
N LEU A 150 -13.54 -14.77 -1.69
CA LEU A 150 -13.62 -14.71 -0.24
C LEU A 150 -14.98 -15.20 0.27
N ARG A 151 -14.96 -16.01 1.32
CA ARG A 151 -16.19 -16.51 1.95
C ARG A 151 -16.90 -15.40 2.72
N PRO A 152 -18.24 -15.44 2.79
CA PRO A 152 -18.98 -14.55 3.68
C PRO A 152 -18.43 -14.60 5.11
N GLY A 153 -18.24 -13.43 5.71
CA GLY A 153 -17.62 -13.29 7.02
C GLY A 153 -16.09 -13.14 7.02
N ALA A 154 -15.41 -13.36 5.89
CA ALA A 154 -14.00 -13.05 5.78
C ALA A 154 -13.74 -11.55 6.06
N ARG A 155 -12.61 -11.28 6.66
CA ARG A 155 -12.20 -9.92 7.07
C ARG A 155 -11.05 -9.46 6.20
N VAL A 156 -11.13 -8.22 5.74
CA VAL A 156 -10.04 -7.58 4.97
C VAL A 156 -9.58 -6.35 5.74
N VAL A 157 -8.30 -6.26 6.05
CA VAL A 157 -7.70 -5.10 6.71
C VAL A 157 -6.74 -4.41 5.77
N SER A 158 -7.05 -3.19 5.40
CA SER A 158 -6.23 -2.36 4.52
C SER A 158 -5.55 -1.24 5.30
N HIS A 159 -4.27 -1.04 5.03
CA HIS A 159 -3.45 0.03 5.59
C HIS A 159 -3.44 1.22 4.63
N ASP A 160 -3.74 2.41 5.15
CA ASP A 160 -3.80 3.74 4.52
C ASP A 160 -4.77 3.91 3.34
N PHE A 161 -5.13 2.84 2.63
CA PHE A 161 -5.95 2.95 1.43
C PHE A 161 -7.23 2.13 1.53
N GLU A 162 -8.35 2.74 1.17
CA GLU A 162 -9.65 2.06 1.11
C GLU A 162 -9.73 1.09 -0.09
N ILE A 163 -10.67 0.16 0.00
CA ILE A 163 -11.08 -0.68 -1.14
C ILE A 163 -12.28 -0.01 -1.80
N GLY A 164 -12.08 0.54 -2.99
CA GLY A 164 -13.11 1.29 -3.71
C GLY A 164 -14.43 0.53 -3.84
N GLY A 165 -15.53 1.17 -3.44
CA GLY A 165 -16.88 0.61 -3.47
C GLY A 165 -17.20 -0.37 -2.32
N TRP A 166 -16.30 -0.63 -1.38
CA TRP A 166 -16.58 -1.26 -0.10
C TRP A 166 -16.69 -0.21 1.00
N THR A 167 -17.60 -0.41 1.96
CA THR A 167 -17.71 0.45 3.14
C THR A 167 -17.01 -0.23 4.31
N PRO A 168 -16.01 0.41 4.93
CA PRO A 168 -15.36 -0.18 6.10
C PRO A 168 -16.32 -0.27 7.26
N ILE A 169 -16.32 -1.40 7.98
CA ILE A 169 -17.11 -1.58 9.21
C ILE A 169 -16.44 -0.94 10.43
N ARG A 170 -15.11 -0.74 10.36
CA ARG A 170 -14.31 0.01 11.34
C ARG A 170 -13.15 0.71 10.65
N THR A 171 -12.80 1.87 11.17
CA THR A 171 -11.63 2.65 10.76
C THR A 171 -10.91 3.10 12.02
N GLU A 172 -9.59 2.91 12.06
CA GLU A 172 -8.74 3.39 13.16
C GLU A 172 -7.63 4.27 12.62
N LYS A 173 -7.38 5.39 13.30
CA LYS A 173 -6.21 6.25 13.06
C LYS A 173 -5.13 5.92 14.07
N ILE A 174 -3.91 5.73 13.59
CA ILE A 174 -2.76 5.38 14.37
C ILE A 174 -1.75 6.51 14.21
N LYS A 175 -1.35 7.09 15.33
CA LYS A 175 -0.34 8.13 15.30
C LYS A 175 0.95 7.56 14.75
N GLY A 176 1.43 8.14 13.66
CA GLY A 176 2.67 7.77 13.01
C GLY A 176 3.88 8.49 13.60
N ASP A 177 4.89 8.59 12.78
CA ASP A 177 6.11 9.34 13.04
C ASP A 177 5.99 10.80 12.51
N LEU A 178 7.11 11.41 12.18
CA LEU A 178 7.16 12.76 11.63
C LEU A 178 6.63 12.89 10.20
N LEU A 179 6.39 11.78 9.51
CA LEU A 179 6.02 11.79 8.09
C LEU A 179 4.51 11.84 7.89
N HIS A 180 3.76 10.92 8.51
CA HIS A 180 2.29 10.93 8.46
C HIS A 180 1.67 10.02 9.53
N ASP A 181 0.40 10.26 9.85
CA ASP A 181 -0.42 9.36 10.64
C ASP A 181 -0.98 8.26 9.73
N HIS A 182 -1.08 7.04 10.25
CA HIS A 182 -1.61 5.90 9.52
C HIS A 182 -3.10 5.72 9.75
N THR A 183 -3.79 5.17 8.77
CA THR A 183 -5.20 4.78 8.90
C THR A 183 -5.35 3.32 8.52
N ILE A 184 -6.08 2.54 9.32
CA ILE A 184 -6.41 1.16 9.00
C ILE A 184 -7.92 1.01 8.86
N TYR A 185 -8.32 0.25 7.86
CA TYR A 185 -9.71 0.01 7.50
C TYR A 185 -10.03 -1.48 7.61
N LEU A 186 -11.07 -1.81 8.35
CA LEU A 186 -11.60 -3.17 8.41
C LEU A 186 -12.86 -3.28 7.56
N PHE A 187 -12.83 -4.22 6.64
CA PHE A 187 -13.99 -4.62 5.85
C PHE A 187 -14.42 -6.05 6.21
N ARG A 188 -15.68 -6.37 5.98
CA ARG A 188 -16.22 -7.72 6.11
C ARG A 188 -16.97 -8.10 4.84
N VAL A 189 -16.63 -9.27 4.29
CA VAL A 189 -17.32 -9.80 3.12
C VAL A 189 -18.74 -10.22 3.51
N ASN A 190 -19.73 -9.68 2.83
CA ASN A 190 -21.14 -9.95 3.09
C ASN A 190 -21.69 -11.05 2.17
N ALA A 191 -22.71 -11.79 2.62
CA ALA A 191 -23.34 -12.85 1.83
C ALA A 191 -24.05 -12.37 0.54
N GLY A 192 -24.14 -11.05 0.32
CA GLY A 192 -24.83 -10.43 -0.83
C GLY A 192 -23.93 -9.66 -1.79
N SER A 193 -22.61 -9.72 -1.62
CA SER A 193 -21.64 -9.06 -2.52
C SER A 193 -21.26 -9.90 -3.75
N ARG A 194 -22.08 -10.94 -4.04
CA ARG A 194 -21.92 -11.80 -5.23
C ARG A 194 -22.87 -11.36 -6.33
#